data_a77ace1d275523ca52f028df6554dacf
#
_entry.id   a77ace1d275523ca52f028df6554dacf
#
_cell.length_a   1.000
_cell.length_b   1.000
_cell.length_c   1.000
_cell.angle_alpha   90.00
_cell.angle_beta   90.00
_cell.angle_gamma   90.00
#
_symmetry.space_group_name_H-M   'P 1'
#
loop_
_entity.id
_entity.type
_entity.pdbx_description
1 polymer ?
#
loop_
_entity_poly.entity_id
_entity_poly.type
_entity_poly.pdbx_seq_one_letter_code
_entity_poly.pdbx_strand_id
1 'polypeptide(L)'
;KYNNQERISVYVKQLDTDRVAAINDEKSMYAASVAKLGVLYYAQERLSQKKLSLSDEYQYTSAVNGFPGAYDPDGSGKISKMPDDKNYSLENLLKAVAQNSDNVATNILGYYVTNQYDKAFQKSVDKAAATSWNMDKKELTARAAGTLMEAVYRQNGDIINYLSSTDYDGERTSKNIDVPVAHKIGDAYDFKHDVAIVYADSPF
;
A
#
# COMPACT_ATOMS: atom_id res chain seq x y z
N LYS A 1 12.68 12.41 24.34
CA LYS A 1 13.72 11.75 23.49
C LYS A 1 13.71 12.21 22.03
N TYR A 2 12.61 12.79 21.55
CA TYR A 2 12.47 13.23 20.15
C TYR A 2 12.34 14.76 20.13
N ASN A 3 13.48 15.44 20.04
CA ASN A 3 13.53 16.92 20.06
C ASN A 3 13.05 17.58 18.75
N ASN A 4 12.74 16.81 17.71
CA ASN A 4 12.25 17.33 16.43
C ASN A 4 10.94 16.65 16.03
N GLN A 5 9.86 16.95 16.77
CA GLN A 5 8.53 16.41 16.52
C GLN A 5 7.96 16.81 15.15
N GLU A 6 8.48 17.87 14.52
CA GLU A 6 8.02 18.32 13.20
C GLU A 6 8.31 17.31 12.08
N ARG A 7 9.29 16.43 12.26
CA ARG A 7 9.67 15.39 11.28
C ARG A 7 9.01 14.04 11.54
N ILE A 8 8.19 13.93 12.60
CA ILE A 8 7.56 12.68 13.04
C ILE A 8 6.05 12.83 12.95
N SER A 9 5.42 11.82 12.36
CA SER A 9 3.97 11.64 12.37
C SER A 9 3.66 10.21 12.80
N VAL A 10 2.75 10.04 13.75
CA VAL A 10 2.35 8.73 14.29
C VAL A 10 0.84 8.69 14.45
N TYR A 11 0.26 7.59 14.07
CA TYR A 11 -1.14 7.25 14.33
C TYR A 11 -1.21 5.80 14.78
N VAL A 12 -1.78 5.55 15.94
CA VAL A 12 -2.02 4.20 16.46
C VAL A 12 -3.47 4.11 16.87
N LYS A 13 -4.17 3.08 16.40
CA LYS A 13 -5.56 2.83 16.74
C LYS A 13 -5.72 1.38 17.21
N GLN A 14 -6.30 1.19 18.38
CA GLN A 14 -6.71 -0.10 18.90
C GLN A 14 -8.04 -0.50 18.22
N LEU A 15 -8.07 -1.63 17.50
CA LEU A 15 -9.15 -1.95 16.57
C LEU A 15 -10.44 -2.45 17.24
N ASP A 16 -10.37 -2.92 18.45
CA ASP A 16 -11.51 -3.41 19.26
C ASP A 16 -12.17 -2.33 20.12
N THR A 17 -11.44 -1.29 20.49
CA THR A 17 -11.92 -0.22 21.37
C THR A 17 -12.01 1.14 20.71
N ASP A 18 -11.52 1.28 19.48
CA ASP A 18 -11.37 2.54 18.73
C ASP A 18 -10.52 3.60 19.46
N ARG A 19 -9.74 3.22 20.47
CA ARG A 19 -8.82 4.14 21.14
C ARG A 19 -7.69 4.55 20.21
N VAL A 20 -7.37 5.83 20.21
CA VAL A 20 -6.35 6.42 19.35
C VAL A 20 -5.28 7.12 20.18
N ALA A 21 -4.03 6.95 19.76
CA ALA A 21 -2.90 7.76 20.16
C ALA A 21 -2.22 8.33 18.91
N ALA A 22 -1.90 9.61 18.91
CA ALA A 22 -1.43 10.28 17.71
C ALA A 22 -0.40 11.38 18.00
N ILE A 23 0.51 11.61 17.05
CA ILE A 23 1.47 12.73 17.00
C ILE A 23 1.48 13.25 15.58
N ASN A 24 1.10 14.50 15.34
CA ASN A 24 1.10 15.15 14.02
C ASN A 24 0.43 14.30 12.92
N ASP A 25 -0.55 13.50 13.27
CA ASP A 25 -1.12 12.46 12.42
C ASP A 25 -1.90 12.99 11.21
N GLU A 26 -2.30 14.27 11.22
CA GLU A 26 -2.90 14.99 10.10
C GLU A 26 -1.86 15.71 9.21
N LYS A 27 -0.57 15.63 9.54
CA LYS A 27 0.48 16.23 8.71
C LYS A 27 0.68 15.42 7.45
N SER A 28 0.48 16.06 6.29
CA SER A 28 0.76 15.44 4.99
C SER A 28 2.25 15.26 4.77
N MET A 29 2.63 14.08 4.31
CA MET A 29 4.00 13.72 3.95
C MET A 29 4.02 12.93 2.65
N TYR A 30 5.13 12.97 1.93
CA TYR A 30 5.32 12.07 0.79
C TYR A 30 5.33 10.62 1.27
N ALA A 31 4.36 9.84 0.82
CA ALA A 31 4.08 8.51 1.35
C ALA A 31 4.99 7.40 0.79
N ALA A 32 5.77 7.71 -0.25
CA ALA A 32 6.57 6.71 -0.95
C ALA A 32 5.73 5.48 -1.32
N SER A 33 6.22 4.27 -1.01
CA SER A 33 5.51 3.02 -1.34
C SER A 33 4.33 2.68 -0.42
N VAL A 34 4.08 3.43 0.66
CA VAL A 34 2.84 3.28 1.44
C VAL A 34 1.62 3.60 0.56
N ALA A 35 1.74 4.52 -0.40
CA ALA A 35 0.68 4.85 -1.34
C ALA A 35 0.16 3.64 -2.15
N LYS A 36 0.97 2.59 -2.34
CA LYS A 36 0.58 1.35 -3.03
C LYS A 36 -0.56 0.60 -2.34
N LEU A 37 -0.81 0.87 -1.04
CA LEU A 37 -1.97 0.32 -0.34
C LEU A 37 -3.30 0.66 -1.03
N GLY A 38 -3.41 1.82 -1.67
CA GLY A 38 -4.62 2.19 -2.41
C GLY A 38 -4.88 1.24 -3.59
N VAL A 39 -3.83 0.87 -4.32
CA VAL A 39 -3.93 -0.08 -5.44
C VAL A 39 -4.31 -1.48 -4.92
N LEU A 40 -3.67 -1.93 -3.85
CA LEU A 40 -3.96 -3.21 -3.21
C LEU A 40 -5.41 -3.26 -2.66
N TYR A 41 -5.84 -2.23 -1.95
CA TYR A 41 -7.22 -2.12 -1.43
C TYR A 41 -8.25 -2.21 -2.55
N TYR A 42 -8.07 -1.43 -3.61
CA TYR A 42 -9.00 -1.39 -4.74
C TYR A 42 -9.06 -2.73 -5.48
N ALA A 43 -7.91 -3.37 -5.72
CA ALA A 43 -7.88 -4.68 -6.34
C ALA A 43 -8.66 -5.72 -5.51
N GLN A 44 -8.47 -5.75 -4.17
CA GLN A 44 -9.21 -6.64 -3.28
C GLN A 44 -10.72 -6.35 -3.30
N GLU A 45 -11.12 -5.08 -3.33
CA GLU A 45 -12.52 -4.69 -3.48
C GLU A 45 -13.11 -5.26 -4.78
N ARG A 46 -12.37 -5.18 -5.90
CA ARG A 46 -12.80 -5.74 -7.19
C ARG A 46 -12.86 -7.26 -7.21
N LEU A 47 -11.92 -7.93 -6.55
CA LEU A 47 -11.95 -9.39 -6.35
C LEU A 47 -13.20 -9.80 -5.56
N SER A 48 -13.48 -9.13 -4.45
CA SER A 48 -14.66 -9.39 -3.61
C SER A 48 -15.99 -9.17 -4.36
N GLN A 49 -16.01 -8.25 -5.31
CA GLN A 49 -17.14 -7.97 -6.21
C GLN A 49 -17.20 -8.93 -7.41
N LYS A 50 -16.27 -9.89 -7.53
CA LYS A 50 -16.14 -10.80 -8.69
C LYS A 50 -15.97 -10.06 -10.03
N LYS A 51 -15.39 -8.87 -10.01
CA LYS A 51 -15.04 -8.08 -11.20
C LYS A 51 -13.62 -8.35 -11.68
N LEU A 52 -12.84 -9.00 -10.87
CA LEU A 52 -11.50 -9.51 -11.15
C LEU A 52 -11.38 -10.95 -10.66
N SER A 53 -10.46 -11.69 -11.26
CA SER A 53 -9.99 -13.00 -10.83
C SER A 53 -8.50 -12.97 -10.60
N LEU A 54 -7.99 -13.72 -9.62
CA LEU A 54 -6.55 -13.86 -9.39
C LEU A 54 -5.81 -14.44 -10.60
N SER A 55 -6.52 -15.14 -11.49
CA SER A 55 -6.00 -15.70 -12.74
C SER A 55 -6.04 -14.72 -13.92
N ASP A 56 -6.62 -13.52 -13.78
CA ASP A 56 -6.57 -12.52 -14.85
C ASP A 56 -5.11 -12.16 -15.17
N GLU A 57 -4.80 -11.99 -16.45
CA GLU A 57 -3.45 -11.71 -16.89
C GLU A 57 -3.33 -10.33 -17.52
N TYR A 58 -2.21 -9.66 -17.24
CA TYR A 58 -1.90 -8.32 -17.72
C TYR A 58 -0.51 -8.26 -18.35
N GLN A 59 -0.43 -7.71 -19.55
CA GLN A 59 0.83 -7.64 -20.28
C GLN A 59 1.69 -6.46 -19.83
N TYR A 60 2.98 -6.70 -19.62
CA TYR A 60 3.94 -5.65 -19.31
C TYR A 60 4.45 -4.98 -20.58
N THR A 61 3.78 -3.94 -21.02
CA THR A 61 4.17 -3.10 -22.18
C THR A 61 4.79 -1.77 -21.72
N SER A 62 5.44 -1.06 -22.64
CA SER A 62 6.01 0.27 -22.36
C SER A 62 4.97 1.29 -21.86
N ALA A 63 3.70 1.15 -22.27
CA ALA A 63 2.62 2.06 -21.90
C ALA A 63 2.37 2.08 -20.39
N VAL A 64 2.59 0.97 -19.66
CA VAL A 64 2.30 0.89 -18.23
C VAL A 64 3.24 1.73 -17.34
N ASN A 65 4.36 2.20 -17.88
CA ASN A 65 5.29 3.06 -17.14
C ASN A 65 5.11 4.56 -17.48
N GLY A 66 4.22 4.90 -18.42
CA GLY A 66 4.10 6.25 -18.98
C GLY A 66 2.90 7.07 -18.54
N PHE A 67 2.08 6.63 -17.57
CA PHE A 67 0.91 7.38 -17.11
C PHE A 67 1.21 8.24 -15.87
N PRO A 68 0.45 9.32 -15.63
CA PRO A 68 0.62 10.17 -14.45
C PRO A 68 0.50 9.39 -13.16
N GLY A 69 1.46 9.55 -12.25
CA GLY A 69 1.52 8.82 -10.99
C GLY A 69 2.19 7.44 -11.05
N ALA A 70 2.62 6.97 -12.23
CA ALA A 70 3.44 5.76 -12.33
C ALA A 70 4.71 5.86 -11.45
N TYR A 71 5.16 4.73 -10.94
CA TYR A 71 6.42 4.63 -10.20
C TYR A 71 7.59 4.47 -11.16
N ASP A 72 8.76 4.95 -10.74
CA ASP A 72 10.01 4.71 -11.47
C ASP A 72 10.26 3.19 -11.56
N PRO A 73 10.31 2.59 -12.75
CA PRO A 73 10.57 1.17 -12.91
C PRO A 73 11.94 0.73 -12.38
N ASP A 74 12.93 1.63 -12.32
CA ASP A 74 14.26 1.35 -11.77
C ASP A 74 14.28 1.27 -10.23
N GLY A 75 13.18 1.60 -9.57
CA GLY A 75 13.04 1.51 -8.12
C GLY A 75 12.89 0.07 -7.60
N SER A 76 12.21 -0.08 -6.45
CA SER A 76 12.04 -1.38 -5.77
C SER A 76 11.26 -2.39 -6.60
N GLY A 77 11.55 -3.67 -6.40
CA GLY A 77 10.84 -4.80 -6.99
C GLY A 77 11.75 -5.80 -7.68
N LYS A 78 11.15 -6.93 -8.09
CA LYS A 78 11.83 -8.09 -8.72
C LYS A 78 11.41 -8.32 -10.17
N ILE A 79 10.32 -7.69 -10.65
CA ILE A 79 9.93 -7.74 -12.06
C ILE A 79 10.97 -6.99 -12.90
N SER A 80 11.13 -7.40 -14.16
CA SER A 80 12.03 -6.74 -15.12
C SER A 80 11.83 -5.23 -15.12
N LYS A 81 12.92 -4.47 -15.13
CA LYS A 81 12.87 -2.99 -15.21
C LYS A 81 12.49 -2.51 -16.63
N MET A 82 12.75 -3.34 -17.61
CA MET A 82 12.40 -3.10 -19.02
C MET A 82 11.13 -3.87 -19.38
N PRO A 83 10.20 -3.28 -20.12
CA PRO A 83 9.06 -3.98 -20.67
C PRO A 83 9.51 -5.25 -21.42
N ASP A 84 8.87 -6.36 -21.11
CA ASP A 84 9.25 -7.69 -21.64
C ASP A 84 8.11 -8.38 -22.42
N ASP A 85 6.99 -7.66 -22.61
CA ASP A 85 5.77 -8.09 -23.29
C ASP A 85 5.18 -9.42 -22.76
N LYS A 86 5.60 -9.87 -21.57
CA LYS A 86 5.02 -11.03 -20.90
C LYS A 86 3.74 -10.71 -20.18
N ASN A 87 2.91 -11.72 -20.02
CA ASN A 87 1.74 -11.67 -19.18
C ASN A 87 2.08 -12.06 -17.74
N TYR A 88 1.52 -11.32 -16.80
CA TYR A 88 1.62 -11.56 -15.37
C TYR A 88 0.23 -11.72 -14.79
N SER A 89 0.02 -12.79 -14.02
CA SER A 89 -1.28 -13.00 -13.33
C SER A 89 -1.52 -11.92 -12.27
N LEU A 90 -2.78 -11.58 -12.04
CA LEU A 90 -3.17 -10.64 -10.99
C LEU A 90 -2.60 -11.07 -9.63
N GLU A 91 -2.66 -12.36 -9.31
CA GLU A 91 -2.10 -12.89 -8.06
C GLU A 91 -0.62 -12.56 -7.91
N ASN A 92 0.19 -12.83 -8.95
CA ASN A 92 1.63 -12.56 -8.92
C ASN A 92 1.93 -11.07 -8.79
N LEU A 93 1.16 -10.21 -9.46
CA LEU A 93 1.30 -8.77 -9.35
C LEU A 93 0.96 -8.27 -7.95
N LEU A 94 -0.13 -8.73 -7.35
CA LEU A 94 -0.52 -8.36 -5.99
C LEU A 94 0.51 -8.80 -4.95
N LYS A 95 1.02 -10.02 -5.07
CA LYS A 95 2.13 -10.52 -4.23
C LYS A 95 3.37 -9.65 -4.39
N ALA A 96 3.77 -9.34 -5.62
CA ALA A 96 4.94 -8.50 -5.88
C ALA A 96 4.80 -7.10 -5.25
N VAL A 97 3.64 -6.47 -5.35
CA VAL A 97 3.38 -5.16 -4.72
C VAL A 97 3.42 -5.26 -3.19
N ALA A 98 2.74 -6.25 -2.62
CA ALA A 98 2.64 -6.40 -1.17
C ALA A 98 3.97 -6.80 -0.54
N GLN A 99 4.61 -7.85 -1.06
CA GLN A 99 5.78 -8.50 -0.45
C GLN A 99 7.11 -7.83 -0.81
N ASN A 100 7.27 -7.40 -2.06
CA ASN A 100 8.54 -6.83 -2.57
C ASN A 100 8.46 -5.32 -2.79
N SER A 101 7.30 -4.70 -2.55
CA SER A 101 7.08 -3.28 -2.88
C SER A 101 7.36 -2.96 -4.37
N ASP A 102 7.05 -3.88 -5.28
CA ASP A 102 7.44 -3.82 -6.69
C ASP A 102 6.78 -2.65 -7.43
N ASN A 103 7.62 -1.78 -8.02
CA ASN A 103 7.17 -0.60 -8.74
C ASN A 103 6.51 -0.97 -10.08
N VAL A 104 7.10 -1.92 -10.81
CA VAL A 104 6.59 -2.36 -12.11
C VAL A 104 5.24 -3.06 -11.94
N ALA A 105 5.13 -3.97 -10.96
CA ALA A 105 3.84 -4.58 -10.63
C ALA A 105 2.78 -3.53 -10.28
N THR A 106 3.17 -2.49 -9.52
CA THR A 106 2.27 -1.38 -9.18
C THR A 106 1.84 -0.61 -10.43
N ASN A 107 2.75 -0.37 -11.38
CA ASN A 107 2.43 0.30 -12.62
C ASN A 107 1.49 -0.52 -13.50
N ILE A 108 1.71 -1.84 -13.62
CA ILE A 108 0.81 -2.73 -14.36
C ILE A 108 -0.60 -2.68 -13.76
N LEU A 109 -0.73 -2.83 -12.43
CA LEU A 109 -2.03 -2.70 -11.75
C LEU A 109 -2.61 -1.30 -11.87
N GLY A 110 -1.79 -0.27 -11.78
CA GLY A 110 -2.18 1.12 -11.98
C GLY A 110 -2.77 1.36 -13.35
N TYR A 111 -2.15 0.81 -14.38
CA TYR A 111 -2.59 0.97 -15.76
C TYR A 111 -3.90 0.22 -16.06
N TYR A 112 -3.97 -1.08 -15.73
CA TYR A 112 -5.08 -1.94 -16.14
C TYR A 112 -6.21 -2.02 -15.10
N VAL A 113 -5.88 -2.15 -13.81
CA VAL A 113 -6.88 -2.42 -12.75
C VAL A 113 -7.49 -1.13 -12.23
N THR A 114 -6.66 -0.09 -12.01
CA THR A 114 -7.15 1.20 -11.52
C THR A 114 -7.45 2.19 -12.65
N ASN A 115 -7.28 1.77 -13.90
CA ASN A 115 -7.47 2.59 -15.10
C ASN A 115 -6.76 3.94 -14.96
N GLN A 116 -5.46 3.90 -14.65
CA GLN A 116 -4.59 5.06 -14.45
C GLN A 116 -5.10 6.01 -13.33
N TYR A 117 -5.56 5.41 -12.23
CA TYR A 117 -6.09 6.11 -11.07
C TYR A 117 -7.34 6.94 -11.37
N ASP A 118 -8.29 6.35 -12.11
CA ASP A 118 -9.51 7.01 -12.51
C ASP A 118 -10.42 7.44 -11.32
N LYS A 119 -11.53 8.12 -11.66
CA LYS A 119 -12.50 8.61 -10.65
C LYS A 119 -13.12 7.48 -9.80
N ALA A 120 -13.26 6.28 -10.35
CA ALA A 120 -13.83 5.15 -9.62
C ALA A 120 -12.83 4.63 -8.57
N PHE A 121 -11.57 4.50 -8.95
CA PHE A 121 -10.47 4.23 -8.05
C PHE A 121 -10.37 5.30 -6.96
N GLN A 122 -10.27 6.57 -7.35
CA GLN A 122 -10.13 7.68 -6.41
C GLN A 122 -11.27 7.70 -5.37
N LYS A 123 -12.52 7.57 -5.83
CA LYS A 123 -13.69 7.53 -4.93
C LYS A 123 -13.65 6.37 -3.93
N SER A 124 -13.20 5.20 -4.38
CA SER A 124 -13.11 4.01 -3.51
C SER A 124 -12.05 4.21 -2.44
N VAL A 125 -10.87 4.69 -2.83
CA VAL A 125 -9.74 4.89 -1.91
C VAL A 125 -10.00 6.06 -0.95
N ASP A 126 -10.56 7.18 -1.41
CA ASP A 126 -10.94 8.30 -0.55
C ASP A 126 -11.92 7.85 0.56
N LYS A 127 -12.89 7.02 0.20
CA LYS A 127 -13.82 6.45 1.17
C LYS A 127 -13.11 5.55 2.19
N ALA A 128 -12.18 4.72 1.75
CA ALA A 128 -11.44 3.79 2.61
C ALA A 128 -10.47 4.51 3.55
N ALA A 129 -9.79 5.53 3.06
CA ALA A 129 -8.86 6.35 3.85
C ALA A 129 -9.55 7.42 4.72
N ALA A 130 -10.89 7.58 4.57
CA ALA A 130 -11.69 8.63 5.20
C ALA A 130 -11.18 10.07 4.91
N THR A 131 -10.47 10.25 3.82
CA THR A 131 -9.96 11.54 3.35
C THR A 131 -9.68 11.48 1.85
N SER A 132 -9.70 12.64 1.20
CA SER A 132 -9.24 12.73 -0.18
C SER A 132 -7.72 12.72 -0.24
N TRP A 133 -7.17 11.86 -1.08
CA TRP A 133 -5.75 11.82 -1.36
C TRP A 133 -5.49 11.85 -2.88
N ASN A 134 -4.31 12.25 -3.26
CA ASN A 134 -3.92 12.29 -4.66
C ASN A 134 -2.79 11.30 -4.92
N MET A 135 -3.07 10.28 -5.73
CA MET A 135 -2.10 9.22 -6.06
C MET A 135 -0.94 9.75 -6.89
N ASP A 136 -1.12 10.80 -7.71
CA ASP A 136 -0.03 11.39 -8.49
C ASP A 136 1.04 12.02 -7.60
N LYS A 137 0.62 12.70 -6.53
CA LYS A 137 1.52 13.32 -5.56
C LYS A 137 2.07 12.34 -4.54
N LYS A 138 1.38 11.22 -4.32
CA LYS A 138 1.73 10.23 -3.29
C LYS A 138 1.91 10.87 -1.91
N GLU A 139 1.01 11.81 -1.55
CA GLU A 139 1.01 12.47 -0.25
C GLU A 139 -0.10 11.91 0.63
N LEU A 140 0.26 11.50 1.85
CA LEU A 140 -0.65 10.96 2.85
C LEU A 140 -0.35 11.53 4.24
N THR A 141 -1.37 11.51 5.09
CA THR A 141 -1.21 11.67 6.53
C THR A 141 -1.05 10.29 7.19
N ALA A 142 -0.47 10.23 8.39
CA ALA A 142 -0.37 8.97 9.14
C ALA A 142 -1.76 8.41 9.47
N ARG A 143 -2.73 9.28 9.79
CA ARG A 143 -4.12 8.89 10.02
C ARG A 143 -4.73 8.24 8.78
N ALA A 144 -4.58 8.85 7.61
CA ALA A 144 -5.13 8.32 6.36
C ALA A 144 -4.50 6.96 6.00
N ALA A 145 -3.18 6.83 6.17
CA ALA A 145 -2.47 5.57 5.93
C ALA A 145 -2.95 4.45 6.87
N GLY A 146 -3.07 4.73 8.18
CA GLY A 146 -3.58 3.77 9.16
C GLY A 146 -5.04 3.39 8.91
N THR A 147 -5.89 4.37 8.57
CA THR A 147 -7.31 4.12 8.24
C THR A 147 -7.44 3.24 6.99
N LEU A 148 -6.62 3.48 5.97
CA LEU A 148 -6.59 2.65 4.77
C LEU A 148 -6.09 1.23 5.07
N MET A 149 -5.08 1.09 5.94
CA MET A 149 -4.58 -0.22 6.35
C MET A 149 -5.63 -0.99 7.17
N GLU A 150 -6.36 -0.33 8.05
CA GLU A 150 -7.53 -0.91 8.73
C GLU A 150 -8.59 -1.37 7.71
N ALA A 151 -8.86 -0.59 6.65
CA ALA A 151 -9.79 -0.98 5.60
C ALA A 151 -9.32 -2.23 4.85
N VAL A 152 -8.03 -2.36 4.53
CA VAL A 152 -7.43 -3.59 3.96
C VAL A 152 -7.60 -4.77 4.91
N TYR A 153 -7.33 -4.59 6.21
CA TYR A 153 -7.53 -5.62 7.22
C TYR A 153 -8.99 -6.08 7.28
N ARG A 154 -9.95 -5.15 7.29
CA ARG A 154 -11.39 -5.46 7.35
C ARG A 154 -11.94 -6.11 6.10
N GLN A 155 -11.28 -5.96 4.95
CA GLN A 155 -11.63 -6.74 3.74
C GLN A 155 -11.39 -8.24 3.94
N ASN A 156 -10.50 -8.63 4.84
CA ASN A 156 -10.17 -10.02 5.21
C ASN A 156 -9.95 -10.93 3.98
N GLY A 157 -9.23 -10.41 2.99
CA GLY A 157 -8.95 -11.09 1.73
C GLY A 157 -7.46 -11.49 1.61
N ASP A 158 -7.04 -11.78 0.38
CA ASP A 158 -5.67 -12.26 0.11
C ASP A 158 -4.60 -11.19 0.42
N ILE A 159 -4.93 -9.91 0.24
CA ILE A 159 -3.97 -8.82 0.39
C ILE A 159 -3.39 -8.75 1.80
N ILE A 160 -4.22 -8.88 2.85
CA ILE A 160 -3.71 -8.81 4.23
C ILE A 160 -2.76 -9.99 4.52
N ASN A 161 -3.03 -11.15 3.92
CA ASN A 161 -2.15 -12.32 4.06
C ASN A 161 -0.81 -12.08 3.34
N TYR A 162 -0.80 -11.47 2.14
CA TYR A 162 0.43 -11.14 1.44
C TYR A 162 1.27 -10.10 2.21
N LEU A 163 0.64 -9.13 2.87
CA LEU A 163 1.29 -8.14 3.72
C LEU A 163 1.85 -8.73 5.04
N SER A 164 1.42 -9.94 5.43
CA SER A 164 1.91 -10.64 6.62
C SER A 164 3.19 -11.46 6.38
N SER A 165 3.75 -11.42 5.15
CA SER A 165 5.00 -12.11 4.80
C SER A 165 5.72 -11.33 3.71
N THR A 166 6.56 -10.40 4.10
CA THR A 166 7.25 -9.46 3.20
C THR A 166 8.75 -9.61 3.27
N ASP A 167 9.47 -9.11 2.26
CA ASP A 167 10.94 -9.03 2.27
C ASP A 167 11.47 -8.10 3.40
N TYR A 168 10.60 -7.39 4.09
CA TYR A 168 10.91 -6.34 5.07
C TYR A 168 10.54 -6.72 6.51
N ASP A 169 10.16 -7.97 6.78
CA ASP A 169 9.71 -8.43 8.08
C ASP A 169 10.78 -8.33 9.20
N GLY A 170 12.04 -8.23 8.83
CA GLY A 170 13.15 -7.94 9.76
C GLY A 170 13.40 -6.45 10.02
N GLU A 171 12.53 -5.56 9.52
CA GLU A 171 12.70 -4.11 9.57
C GLU A 171 11.52 -3.40 10.25
N ARG A 172 11.72 -2.15 10.67
CA ARG A 172 10.68 -1.23 11.13
C ARG A 172 9.80 -1.80 12.27
N THR A 173 8.47 -1.77 12.09
CA THR A 173 7.50 -2.19 13.10
C THR A 173 7.67 -3.65 13.47
N SER A 174 7.83 -4.53 12.49
CA SER A 174 7.95 -5.97 12.71
C SER A 174 9.24 -6.40 13.42
N LYS A 175 10.32 -5.62 13.31
CA LYS A 175 11.65 -5.96 13.81
C LYS A 175 11.73 -6.29 15.31
N ASN A 176 10.93 -5.62 16.13
CA ASN A 176 11.02 -5.68 17.60
C ASN A 176 9.67 -6.07 18.24
N ILE A 177 8.79 -6.72 17.48
CA ILE A 177 7.47 -7.15 17.93
C ILE A 177 7.39 -8.67 17.76
N ASP A 178 7.09 -9.39 18.84
CA ASP A 178 7.07 -10.86 18.88
C ASP A 178 5.72 -11.48 18.46
N VAL A 179 4.79 -10.68 17.97
CA VAL A 179 3.51 -11.15 17.39
C VAL A 179 3.48 -10.91 15.90
N PRO A 180 2.63 -11.64 15.12
CA PRO A 180 2.52 -11.42 13.68
C PRO A 180 2.17 -9.98 13.34
N VAL A 181 2.72 -9.50 12.24
CA VAL A 181 2.51 -8.15 11.72
C VAL A 181 2.22 -8.24 10.22
N ALA A 182 1.14 -7.61 9.77
CA ALA A 182 0.95 -7.33 8.37
C ALA A 182 1.34 -5.88 8.10
N HIS A 183 2.26 -5.61 7.18
CA HIS A 183 2.75 -4.25 7.03
C HIS A 183 3.14 -3.86 5.59
N LYS A 184 3.19 -2.55 5.36
CA LYS A 184 3.69 -1.96 4.13
C LYS A 184 4.64 -0.83 4.44
N ILE A 185 5.89 -1.00 4.04
CA ILE A 185 6.89 0.06 4.17
C ILE A 185 6.83 1.08 3.03
N GLY A 186 7.36 2.28 3.30
CA GLY A 186 7.65 3.30 2.32
C GLY A 186 9.01 3.92 2.59
N ASP A 187 9.89 3.89 1.60
CA ASP A 187 11.25 4.44 1.69
C ASP A 187 11.57 5.18 0.39
N ALA A 188 11.76 6.48 0.49
CA ALA A 188 12.24 7.31 -0.61
C ALA A 188 12.72 8.66 -0.08
N TYR A 189 13.80 9.17 -0.64
CA TYR A 189 14.46 10.40 -0.18
C TYR A 189 14.79 10.30 1.33
N ASP A 190 14.37 11.30 2.12
CA ASP A 190 14.53 11.32 3.59
C ASP A 190 13.31 10.73 4.33
N PHE A 191 12.30 10.22 3.61
CA PHE A 191 11.09 9.68 4.20
C PHE A 191 11.21 8.18 4.47
N LYS A 192 10.86 7.79 5.69
CA LYS A 192 10.86 6.40 6.16
C LYS A 192 9.54 6.13 6.89
N HIS A 193 8.73 5.30 6.28
CA HIS A 193 7.38 4.99 6.77
C HIS A 193 7.19 3.50 6.99
N ASP A 194 6.27 3.17 7.88
CA ASP A 194 5.68 1.86 7.99
C ASP A 194 4.22 2.02 8.41
N VAL A 195 3.32 1.27 7.81
CA VAL A 195 1.93 1.16 8.22
C VAL A 195 1.61 -0.31 8.41
N ALA A 196 1.03 -0.66 9.56
CA ALA A 196 0.92 -2.05 9.97
C ALA A 196 -0.39 -2.36 10.69
N ILE A 197 -0.79 -3.64 10.65
CA ILE A 197 -1.67 -4.27 11.62
C ILE A 197 -0.81 -5.19 12.49
N VAL A 198 -0.85 -4.98 13.78
CA VAL A 198 -0.15 -5.82 14.76
C VAL A 198 -1.17 -6.75 15.41
N TYR A 199 -0.97 -8.06 15.26
CA TYR A 199 -1.88 -9.10 15.74
C TYR A 199 -1.60 -9.49 17.20
N ALA A 200 -1.69 -8.50 18.10
CA ALA A 200 -1.67 -8.72 19.54
C ALA A 200 -3.04 -9.23 20.04
N ASP A 201 -3.17 -9.54 21.33
CA ASP A 201 -4.46 -9.95 21.95
C ASP A 201 -5.57 -8.93 21.69
N SER A 202 -5.22 -7.67 21.60
CA SER A 202 -6.04 -6.56 21.13
C SER A 202 -5.33 -5.94 19.91
N PRO A 203 -5.75 -6.25 18.68
CA PRO A 203 -5.08 -5.79 17.46
C PRO A 203 -5.09 -4.27 17.31
N PHE A 204 -4.01 -3.74 16.77
CA PHE A 204 -3.88 -2.31 16.46
C PHE A 204 -3.11 -2.05 15.16
#